data_3f80d9adb095e24dd8c2bb711d39d83d
#
_entry.id   3f80d9adb095e24dd8c2bb711d39d83d
#
_cell.length_a   1.000
_cell.length_b   1.000
_cell.length_c   1.000
_cell.angle_alpha   90.00
_cell.angle_beta   90.00
_cell.angle_gamma   90.00
#
_symmetry.space_group_name_H-M   'P 1'
#
loop_
_entity.id
_entity.type
_entity.pdbx_description
1 polymer ?
#
loop_
_entity_poly.entity_id
_entity_poly.type
_entity_poly.pdbx_seq_one_letter_code
_entity_poly.pdbx_strand_id
1 'polypeptide(L)'
;MVARAVRELGVYSEIKPHDITAAELKALPNVKGIIINGGENNIIDGQPIDVEAAVYQFGVPVMSVGHTLAKVENLPAWPEHTAMLEVLKKFVFDECHATANWNMKNFINDQIELIKKQVGDKKVLLALSGGVDSSVVAALLIKAIGSQLTCVHVNHGLMRKDESESVVRVFRDELKANLVYVDASERFLSKLAGVADPEAKRKIIGAEFIRVFEEEARKLDGIEFLGQGTIYPDVVESGTKTAKSVKSHHNVGGLPEDLQFKLVEPLYQLFKDEVR
;
A
#
# COMPACT_ATOMS: atom_id res chain seq x y z
N MET A 1 -0.27 -3.69 15.67
CA MET A 1 0.80 -3.54 16.68
C MET A 1 1.89 -4.59 16.47
N VAL A 2 1.64 -5.89 16.67
CA VAL A 2 2.65 -6.97 16.59
C VAL A 2 3.45 -6.98 15.27
N ALA A 3 2.79 -6.95 14.11
CA ALA A 3 3.49 -6.96 12.82
C ALA A 3 4.46 -5.77 12.64
N ARG A 4 4.10 -4.58 13.12
CA ARG A 4 5.01 -3.40 13.10
C ARG A 4 6.20 -3.60 14.03
N ALA A 5 5.98 -4.15 15.21
CA ALA A 5 7.05 -4.43 16.16
C ALA A 5 8.07 -5.45 15.60
N VAL A 6 7.63 -6.47 14.85
CA VAL A 6 8.54 -7.38 14.14
C VAL A 6 9.37 -6.61 13.09
N ARG A 7 8.77 -5.65 12.38
CA ARG A 7 9.51 -4.82 11.42
C ARG A 7 10.50 -3.86 12.08
N GLU A 8 10.20 -3.35 13.27
CA GLU A 8 11.15 -2.57 14.07
C GLU A 8 12.41 -3.38 14.43
N LEU A 9 12.28 -4.70 14.56
CA LEU A 9 13.41 -5.61 14.73
C LEU A 9 14.19 -5.87 13.41
N GLY A 10 13.78 -5.27 12.32
CA GLY A 10 14.42 -5.43 11.01
C GLY A 10 14.03 -6.71 10.29
N VAL A 11 12.89 -7.32 10.62
CA VAL A 11 12.38 -8.53 9.97
C VAL A 11 11.04 -8.24 9.31
N TYR A 12 10.89 -8.65 8.05
CA TYR A 12 9.64 -8.49 7.31
C TYR A 12 8.51 -9.31 7.92
N SER A 13 7.32 -8.76 7.97
CA SER A 13 6.11 -9.43 8.47
C SER A 13 4.88 -9.06 7.64
N GLU A 14 3.96 -9.98 7.52
CA GLU A 14 2.66 -9.80 6.87
C GLU A 14 1.52 -10.25 7.77
N ILE A 15 0.37 -9.59 7.66
CA ILE A 15 -0.87 -9.97 8.32
C ILE A 15 -1.69 -10.82 7.35
N LYS A 16 -2.13 -11.98 7.80
CA LYS A 16 -3.01 -12.87 7.04
C LYS A 16 -4.31 -13.11 7.81
N PRO A 17 -5.42 -13.37 7.13
CA PRO A 17 -6.68 -13.68 7.80
C PRO A 17 -6.61 -15.03 8.51
N HIS A 18 -7.47 -15.22 9.52
CA HIS A 18 -7.52 -16.46 10.32
C HIS A 18 -7.89 -17.70 9.51
N ASP A 19 -8.63 -17.52 8.41
CA ASP A 19 -9.12 -18.55 7.49
C ASP A 19 -8.18 -18.77 6.28
N ILE A 20 -6.89 -18.42 6.42
CA ILE A 20 -5.88 -18.70 5.40
C ILE A 20 -5.79 -20.20 5.15
N THR A 21 -5.96 -20.63 3.92
CA THR A 21 -5.92 -22.04 3.55
C THR A 21 -4.49 -22.60 3.57
N ALA A 22 -4.36 -23.93 3.68
CA ALA A 22 -3.06 -24.61 3.60
C ALA A 22 -2.33 -24.34 2.28
N ALA A 23 -3.06 -24.16 1.18
CA ALA A 23 -2.49 -23.87 -0.13
C ALA A 23 -1.93 -22.45 -0.18
N GLU A 24 -2.68 -21.47 0.32
CA GLU A 24 -2.24 -20.07 0.41
C GLU A 24 -1.03 -19.92 1.32
N LEU A 25 -1.05 -20.60 2.49
CA LEU A 25 0.07 -20.56 3.43
C LEU A 25 1.36 -21.14 2.81
N LYS A 26 1.26 -22.25 2.06
CA LYS A 26 2.39 -22.86 1.35
C LYS A 26 2.91 -22.02 0.19
N ALA A 27 2.08 -21.19 -0.40
CA ALA A 27 2.47 -20.26 -1.47
C ALA A 27 3.26 -19.04 -0.97
N LEU A 28 3.24 -18.78 0.34
CA LEU A 28 4.02 -17.67 0.92
C LEU A 28 5.53 -17.99 0.86
N PRO A 29 6.35 -17.07 0.37
CA PRO A 29 7.78 -17.30 0.27
C PRO A 29 8.43 -17.22 1.65
N ASN A 30 9.31 -18.18 1.95
CA ASN A 30 10.29 -18.10 3.05
C ASN A 30 9.68 -17.80 4.44
N VAL A 31 8.54 -18.40 4.78
CA VAL A 31 7.92 -18.26 6.11
C VAL A 31 8.86 -18.86 7.16
N LYS A 32 9.28 -18.06 8.14
CA LYS A 32 10.18 -18.45 9.23
C LYS A 32 9.46 -18.71 10.56
N GLY A 33 8.31 -18.09 10.76
CA GLY A 33 7.50 -18.25 11.95
C GLY A 33 6.11 -17.68 11.76
N ILE A 34 5.21 -18.03 12.66
CA ILE A 34 3.82 -17.57 12.66
C ILE A 34 3.48 -17.03 14.05
N ILE A 35 2.82 -15.87 14.07
CA ILE A 35 2.30 -15.26 15.30
C ILE A 35 0.79 -15.18 15.18
N ILE A 36 0.07 -15.90 16.01
CA ILE A 36 -1.38 -15.84 16.13
C ILE A 36 -1.72 -14.71 17.08
N ASN A 37 -2.31 -13.64 16.53
CA ASN A 37 -2.71 -12.49 17.32
C ASN A 37 -4.21 -12.52 17.58
N GLY A 38 -4.60 -12.84 18.81
CA GLY A 38 -5.98 -12.84 19.27
C GLY A 38 -6.47 -11.44 19.68
N GLY A 39 -7.46 -11.40 20.53
CA GLY A 39 -8.13 -10.22 21.04
C GLY A 39 -9.61 -10.20 20.64
N GLU A 40 -10.23 -9.02 20.64
CA GLU A 40 -11.65 -8.86 20.30
C GLU A 40 -11.99 -9.32 18.87
N ASN A 41 -11.02 -9.30 17.98
CA ASN A 41 -11.17 -9.68 16.57
C ASN A 41 -11.25 -11.19 16.32
N ASN A 42 -11.02 -12.04 17.34
CA ASN A 42 -11.16 -13.49 17.21
C ASN A 42 -12.56 -14.00 17.58
N ILE A 43 -13.55 -13.11 17.60
CA ILE A 43 -14.95 -13.43 17.88
C ILE A 43 -15.80 -13.07 16.66
N ILE A 44 -16.53 -14.04 16.11
CA ILE A 44 -17.54 -13.85 15.06
C ILE A 44 -18.89 -14.30 15.59
N ASP A 45 -19.91 -13.49 15.46
CA ASP A 45 -21.28 -13.76 15.94
C ASP A 45 -21.32 -14.18 17.43
N GLY A 46 -20.43 -13.56 18.25
CA GLY A 46 -20.33 -13.87 19.69
C GLY A 46 -19.63 -15.19 20.03
N GLN A 47 -19.09 -15.91 19.03
CA GLN A 47 -18.33 -17.13 19.24
C GLN A 47 -16.86 -16.92 18.94
N PRO A 48 -15.95 -17.39 19.82
CA PRO A 48 -14.52 -17.39 19.53
C PRO A 48 -14.21 -18.26 18.30
N ILE A 49 -13.32 -17.80 17.47
CA ILE A 49 -12.84 -18.54 16.29
C ILE A 49 -11.36 -18.84 16.42
N ASP A 50 -10.97 -20.03 16.01
CA ASP A 50 -9.56 -20.43 15.90
C ASP A 50 -9.06 -20.16 14.47
N VAL A 51 -7.74 -20.22 14.30
CA VAL A 51 -7.11 -20.24 12.98
C VAL A 51 -7.23 -21.63 12.35
N GLU A 52 -7.05 -21.72 11.05
CA GLU A 52 -7.03 -22.98 10.33
C GLU A 52 -5.97 -23.95 10.90
N ALA A 53 -6.29 -25.23 10.96
CA ALA A 53 -5.39 -26.26 11.49
C ALA A 53 -4.02 -26.29 10.78
N ALA A 54 -3.98 -25.91 9.51
CA ALA A 54 -2.76 -25.82 8.72
C ALA A 54 -1.73 -24.83 9.32
N VAL A 55 -2.18 -23.82 10.05
CA VAL A 55 -1.31 -22.86 10.73
C VAL A 55 -0.45 -23.54 11.79
N TYR A 56 -1.06 -24.39 12.60
CA TYR A 56 -0.35 -25.15 13.65
C TYR A 56 0.52 -26.28 13.10
N GLN A 57 0.23 -26.76 11.90
CA GLN A 57 0.90 -27.91 11.26
C GLN A 57 1.92 -27.48 10.18
N PHE A 58 2.17 -26.20 10.03
CA PHE A 58 3.02 -25.70 8.94
C PHE A 58 4.51 -26.07 9.07
N GLY A 59 4.96 -26.41 10.27
CA GLY A 59 6.33 -26.88 10.50
C GLY A 59 7.35 -25.78 10.79
N VAL A 60 6.90 -24.59 11.16
CA VAL A 60 7.72 -23.49 11.67
C VAL A 60 7.32 -23.17 13.10
N PRO A 61 8.14 -22.43 13.89
CA PRO A 61 7.74 -21.95 15.19
C PRO A 61 6.44 -21.15 15.14
N VAL A 62 5.53 -21.45 16.07
CA VAL A 62 4.24 -20.77 16.20
C VAL A 62 4.12 -20.20 17.62
N MET A 63 3.88 -18.91 17.73
CA MET A 63 3.59 -18.20 18.97
C MET A 63 2.17 -17.67 18.94
N SER A 64 1.52 -17.63 20.09
CA SER A 64 0.19 -17.05 20.22
C SER A 64 0.17 -15.94 21.27
N VAL A 65 -0.64 -14.92 21.02
CA VAL A 65 -0.79 -13.75 21.88
C VAL A 65 -2.26 -13.41 22.04
N GLY A 66 -2.78 -13.50 23.26
CA GLY A 66 -4.16 -13.14 23.56
C GLY A 66 -5.22 -13.94 22.81
N HIS A 67 -4.90 -15.16 22.35
CA HIS A 67 -5.81 -16.01 21.60
C HIS A 67 -6.30 -17.17 22.48
N THR A 68 -7.55 -17.11 22.91
CA THR A 68 -8.13 -18.03 23.91
C THR A 68 -8.23 -19.49 23.47
N LEU A 69 -8.27 -19.75 22.16
CA LEU A 69 -8.34 -21.10 21.58
C LEU A 69 -6.97 -21.63 21.12
N ALA A 70 -5.87 -20.95 21.47
CA ALA A 70 -4.54 -21.33 21.02
C ALA A 70 -4.19 -22.78 21.40
N LYS A 71 -3.64 -23.52 20.44
CA LYS A 71 -3.10 -24.88 20.60
C LYS A 71 -1.59 -24.90 20.88
N VAL A 72 -1.01 -23.75 21.08
CA VAL A 72 0.39 -23.50 21.46
C VAL A 72 0.42 -22.61 22.68
N GLU A 73 1.61 -22.36 23.25
CA GLU A 73 1.74 -21.43 24.35
C GLU A 73 1.12 -20.07 23.99
N ASN A 74 0.18 -19.64 24.83
CA ASN A 74 -0.55 -18.40 24.61
C ASN A 74 -0.08 -17.35 25.61
N LEU A 75 0.64 -16.35 25.12
CA LEU A 75 1.09 -15.24 25.92
C LEU A 75 -0.04 -14.24 26.15
N PRO A 76 -0.07 -13.55 27.31
CA PRO A 76 -1.02 -12.46 27.50
C PRO A 76 -0.74 -11.31 26.54
N ALA A 77 -1.77 -10.50 26.24
CA ALA A 77 -1.57 -9.28 25.49
C ALA A 77 -0.59 -8.36 26.23
N TRP A 78 0.38 -7.80 25.52
CA TRP A 78 1.40 -6.97 26.16
C TRP A 78 0.88 -5.57 26.45
N PRO A 79 0.97 -5.12 27.71
CA PRO A 79 0.55 -3.77 28.06
C PRO A 79 1.52 -2.69 27.57
N GLU A 80 2.79 -3.05 27.38
CA GLU A 80 3.86 -2.12 27.03
C GLU A 80 4.65 -2.58 25.79
N HIS A 81 5.00 -1.62 24.94
CA HIS A 81 5.72 -1.85 23.69
C HIS A 81 7.11 -2.47 23.91
N THR A 82 7.85 -2.00 24.92
CA THR A 82 9.19 -2.51 25.22
C THR A 82 9.17 -3.98 25.62
N ALA A 83 8.22 -4.38 26.48
CA ALA A 83 8.07 -5.78 26.88
C ALA A 83 7.73 -6.68 25.67
N MET A 84 6.89 -6.18 24.76
CA MET A 84 6.57 -6.87 23.52
C MET A 84 7.81 -7.07 22.65
N LEU A 85 8.63 -6.05 22.46
CA LEU A 85 9.85 -6.13 21.64
C LEU A 85 10.84 -7.17 22.16
N GLU A 86 11.05 -7.28 23.46
CA GLU A 86 11.95 -8.26 24.05
C GLU A 86 11.47 -9.72 23.79
N VAL A 87 10.19 -9.98 23.95
CA VAL A 87 9.63 -11.30 23.66
C VAL A 87 9.68 -11.61 22.17
N LEU A 88 9.30 -10.66 21.31
CA LEU A 88 9.36 -10.82 19.87
C LEU A 88 10.78 -11.04 19.37
N LYS A 89 11.75 -10.34 19.94
CA LYS A 89 13.17 -10.51 19.60
C LYS A 89 13.65 -11.94 19.82
N LYS A 90 13.32 -12.51 20.99
CA LYS A 90 13.65 -13.91 21.28
C LYS A 90 12.97 -14.86 20.29
N PHE A 91 11.66 -14.75 20.10
CA PHE A 91 10.93 -15.59 19.16
C PHE A 91 11.48 -15.49 17.73
N VAL A 92 11.66 -14.26 17.22
CA VAL A 92 12.06 -14.00 15.83
C VAL A 92 13.48 -14.49 15.54
N PHE A 93 14.43 -14.26 16.46
CA PHE A 93 15.85 -14.56 16.20
C PHE A 93 16.27 -15.92 16.75
N ASP A 94 15.84 -16.29 17.96
CA ASP A 94 16.31 -17.51 18.60
C ASP A 94 15.50 -18.74 18.16
N GLU A 95 14.19 -18.60 17.95
CA GLU A 95 13.32 -19.70 17.55
C GLU A 95 13.10 -19.77 16.03
N CYS A 96 12.76 -18.65 15.40
CA CYS A 96 12.51 -18.60 13.95
C CYS A 96 13.77 -18.49 13.11
N HIS A 97 14.93 -18.19 13.71
CA HIS A 97 16.20 -17.96 13.02
C HIS A 97 16.10 -16.98 11.85
N ALA A 98 15.30 -15.92 12.03
CA ALA A 98 15.12 -14.90 11.01
C ALA A 98 16.34 -13.98 10.93
N THR A 99 16.54 -13.38 9.76
CA THR A 99 17.62 -12.43 9.51
C THR A 99 17.08 -11.01 9.47
N ALA A 100 17.74 -10.09 10.19
CA ALA A 100 17.38 -8.67 10.19
C ALA A 100 17.88 -7.99 8.89
N ASN A 101 17.13 -8.14 7.80
CA ASN A 101 17.43 -7.57 6.50
C ASN A 101 16.35 -6.62 5.97
N TRP A 102 15.23 -6.46 6.71
CA TRP A 102 14.20 -5.50 6.40
C TRP A 102 14.61 -4.10 6.86
N ASN A 103 15.00 -3.27 5.91
CA ASN A 103 15.28 -1.84 6.10
C ASN A 103 15.02 -1.10 4.80
N MET A 104 14.82 0.21 4.87
CA MET A 104 14.42 1.02 3.70
C MET A 104 15.48 1.06 2.60
N LYS A 105 16.77 0.95 2.93
CA LYS A 105 17.85 0.89 1.92
C LYS A 105 17.72 -0.37 1.06
N ASN A 106 17.57 -1.53 1.68
CA ASN A 106 17.38 -2.80 0.98
C ASN A 106 16.07 -2.78 0.20
N PHE A 107 14.97 -2.35 0.85
CA PHE A 107 13.68 -2.22 0.20
C PHE A 107 13.74 -1.37 -1.09
N ILE A 108 14.36 -0.18 -1.04
CA ILE A 108 14.49 0.69 -2.22
C ILE A 108 15.23 -0.02 -3.35
N ASN A 109 16.34 -0.69 -3.04
CA ASN A 109 17.12 -1.42 -4.06
C ASN A 109 16.31 -2.56 -4.67
N ASP A 110 15.65 -3.36 -3.84
CA ASP A 110 14.84 -4.49 -4.29
C ASP A 110 13.65 -4.01 -5.14
N GLN A 111 12.98 -2.91 -4.73
CA GLN A 111 11.88 -2.33 -5.48
C GLN A 111 12.32 -1.77 -6.84
N ILE A 112 13.46 -1.12 -6.92
CA ILE A 112 14.02 -0.64 -8.20
C ILE A 112 14.20 -1.80 -9.18
N GLU A 113 14.76 -2.92 -8.73
CA GLU A 113 14.97 -4.09 -9.58
C GLU A 113 13.64 -4.78 -9.96
N LEU A 114 12.69 -4.86 -9.02
CA LEU A 114 11.34 -5.40 -9.30
C LEU A 114 10.60 -4.54 -10.32
N ILE A 115 10.63 -3.22 -10.20
CA ILE A 115 10.01 -2.28 -11.14
C ILE A 115 10.63 -2.44 -12.53
N LYS A 116 11.96 -2.46 -12.64
CA LYS A 116 12.65 -2.67 -13.93
C LYS A 116 12.21 -3.96 -14.60
N LYS A 117 12.14 -5.05 -13.83
CA LYS A 117 11.72 -6.36 -14.33
C LYS A 117 10.25 -6.37 -14.78
N GLN A 118 9.37 -5.73 -14.00
CA GLN A 118 7.94 -5.68 -14.28
C GLN A 118 7.63 -4.82 -15.50
N VAL A 119 8.22 -3.65 -15.59
CA VAL A 119 7.94 -2.64 -16.62
C VAL A 119 8.68 -2.94 -17.92
N GLY A 120 9.92 -3.44 -17.84
CA GLY A 120 10.74 -3.70 -19.03
C GLY A 120 10.98 -2.40 -19.82
N ASP A 121 10.68 -2.44 -21.13
CA ASP A 121 10.79 -1.32 -22.06
C ASP A 121 9.52 -0.46 -22.17
N LYS A 122 8.49 -0.75 -21.40
CA LYS A 122 7.18 -0.10 -21.48
C LYS A 122 7.14 1.21 -20.71
N LYS A 123 6.09 2.00 -20.96
CA LYS A 123 5.87 3.29 -20.29
C LYS A 123 4.88 3.16 -19.14
N VAL A 124 5.12 3.99 -18.13
CA VAL A 124 4.29 4.08 -16.92
C VAL A 124 3.69 5.48 -16.83
N LEU A 125 2.40 5.55 -16.52
CA LEU A 125 1.69 6.76 -16.18
C LEU A 125 1.48 6.83 -14.66
N LEU A 126 1.65 7.98 -14.05
CA LEU A 126 1.41 8.20 -12.63
C LEU A 126 0.62 9.47 -12.40
N ALA A 127 -0.50 9.37 -11.68
CA ALA A 127 -1.19 10.54 -11.15
C ALA A 127 -0.43 11.06 -9.92
N LEU A 128 0.19 12.22 -10.05
CA LEU A 128 1.00 12.83 -9.00
C LEU A 128 0.18 13.86 -8.22
N SER A 129 -0.39 13.45 -7.09
CA SER A 129 -1.28 14.30 -6.29
C SER A 129 -0.54 15.37 -5.45
N GLY A 130 0.77 15.24 -5.27
CA GLY A 130 1.55 16.04 -4.31
C GLY A 130 1.57 15.46 -2.88
N GLY A 131 0.78 14.42 -2.60
CA GLY A 131 0.83 13.69 -1.34
C GLY A 131 2.09 12.83 -1.21
N VAL A 132 2.44 12.45 0.03
CA VAL A 132 3.67 11.68 0.33
C VAL A 132 3.74 10.40 -0.50
N ASP A 133 2.67 9.62 -0.56
CA ASP A 133 2.68 8.31 -1.20
C ASP A 133 2.96 8.42 -2.71
N SER A 134 2.21 9.27 -3.42
CA SER A 134 2.45 9.50 -4.85
C SER A 134 3.84 10.07 -5.14
N SER A 135 4.37 10.87 -4.23
CA SER A 135 5.72 11.44 -4.35
C SER A 135 6.80 10.39 -4.20
N VAL A 136 6.66 9.46 -3.25
CA VAL A 136 7.61 8.35 -3.07
C VAL A 136 7.52 7.36 -4.23
N VAL A 137 6.31 7.04 -4.72
CA VAL A 137 6.13 6.24 -5.94
C VAL A 137 6.85 6.90 -7.12
N ALA A 138 6.65 8.21 -7.33
CA ALA A 138 7.33 8.93 -8.41
C ALA A 138 8.85 8.83 -8.27
N ALA A 139 9.41 9.04 -7.07
CA ALA A 139 10.85 8.97 -6.83
C ALA A 139 11.43 7.56 -7.11
N LEU A 140 10.73 6.50 -6.72
CA LEU A 140 11.12 5.12 -7.00
C LEU A 140 11.07 4.83 -8.51
N LEU A 141 9.99 5.22 -9.17
CA LEU A 141 9.83 5.04 -10.62
C LEU A 141 10.87 5.84 -11.42
N ILE A 142 11.16 7.09 -11.05
CA ILE A 142 12.23 7.88 -11.67
C ILE A 142 13.57 7.16 -11.58
N LYS A 143 13.91 6.62 -10.40
CA LYS A 143 15.15 5.89 -10.20
C LYS A 143 15.21 4.57 -10.98
N ALA A 144 14.09 3.89 -11.12
CA ALA A 144 14.02 2.59 -11.77
C ALA A 144 13.98 2.69 -13.31
N ILE A 145 13.14 3.54 -13.86
CA ILE A 145 12.78 3.57 -15.29
C ILE A 145 12.96 4.94 -15.96
N GLY A 146 13.31 5.99 -15.21
CA GLY A 146 13.66 7.28 -15.75
C GLY A 146 12.61 7.88 -16.71
N SER A 147 13.00 8.08 -17.96
CA SER A 147 12.17 8.71 -19.00
C SER A 147 10.95 7.88 -19.44
N GLN A 148 10.84 6.61 -19.05
CA GLN A 148 9.65 5.79 -19.30
C GLN A 148 8.46 6.21 -18.42
N LEU A 149 8.71 6.97 -17.34
CA LEU A 149 7.68 7.52 -16.48
C LEU A 149 7.14 8.84 -17.00
N THR A 150 5.82 8.96 -17.13
CA THR A 150 5.11 10.23 -17.27
C THR A 150 4.26 10.48 -16.03
N CYS A 151 4.49 11.60 -15.36
CA CYS A 151 3.67 12.04 -14.23
C CYS A 151 2.64 13.06 -14.73
N VAL A 152 1.39 12.95 -14.25
CA VAL A 152 0.33 13.94 -14.49
C VAL A 152 -0.06 14.56 -13.15
N HIS A 153 0.12 15.86 -13.01
CA HIS A 153 -0.35 16.64 -11.87
C HIS A 153 -1.51 17.53 -12.29
N VAL A 154 -2.64 17.35 -11.62
CA VAL A 154 -3.87 18.11 -11.87
C VAL A 154 -4.08 19.12 -10.74
N ASN A 155 -4.00 20.40 -11.04
CA ASN A 155 -4.46 21.45 -10.14
C ASN A 155 -6.00 21.57 -10.27
N HIS A 156 -6.71 21.15 -9.25
CA HIS A 156 -8.18 21.22 -9.21
C HIS A 156 -8.72 22.45 -8.45
N GLY A 157 -7.87 23.41 -8.11
CA GLY A 157 -8.26 24.62 -7.40
C GLY A 157 -8.55 24.46 -5.90
N LEU A 158 -8.41 23.23 -5.36
CA LEU A 158 -8.62 22.92 -3.94
C LEU A 158 -7.32 22.47 -3.26
N MET A 159 -6.19 22.70 -3.92
CA MET A 159 -4.86 22.44 -3.37
C MET A 159 -4.55 23.43 -2.24
N ARG A 160 -3.60 23.07 -1.39
CA ARG A 160 -3.05 24.02 -0.41
C ARG A 160 -2.31 25.13 -1.16
N LYS A 161 -2.10 26.26 -0.48
CA LYS A 161 -1.35 27.38 -1.02
C LYS A 161 0.03 26.89 -1.49
N ASP A 162 0.40 27.24 -2.72
CA ASP A 162 1.69 26.97 -3.37
C ASP A 162 2.03 25.46 -3.49
N GLU A 163 1.04 24.55 -3.31
CA GLU A 163 1.27 23.10 -3.35
C GLU A 163 1.56 22.61 -4.77
N SER A 164 0.78 23.05 -5.76
CA SER A 164 1.00 22.68 -7.16
C SER A 164 2.32 23.22 -7.70
N GLU A 165 2.67 24.47 -7.38
CA GLU A 165 3.94 25.07 -7.73
C GLU A 165 5.12 24.31 -7.11
N SER A 166 4.96 23.86 -5.88
CA SER A 166 5.97 23.05 -5.19
C SER A 166 6.16 21.69 -5.88
N VAL A 167 5.07 21.04 -6.29
CA VAL A 167 5.12 19.79 -7.05
C VAL A 167 5.85 19.97 -8.37
N VAL A 168 5.51 21.03 -9.12
CA VAL A 168 6.16 21.32 -10.40
C VAL A 168 7.65 21.56 -10.20
N ARG A 169 8.02 22.41 -9.24
CA ARG A 169 9.43 22.70 -8.94
C ARG A 169 10.21 21.42 -8.60
N VAL A 170 9.72 20.61 -7.67
CA VAL A 170 10.45 19.41 -7.23
C VAL A 170 10.53 18.38 -8.35
N PHE A 171 9.42 18.04 -8.98
CA PHE A 171 9.44 16.92 -9.93
C PHE A 171 9.93 17.31 -11.32
N ARG A 172 9.56 18.47 -11.84
CA ARG A 172 10.00 18.92 -13.16
C ARG A 172 11.40 19.53 -13.11
N ASP A 173 11.62 20.48 -12.18
CA ASP A 173 12.84 21.31 -12.23
C ASP A 173 14.01 20.66 -11.51
N GLU A 174 13.81 19.99 -10.38
CA GLU A 174 14.86 19.36 -9.60
C GLU A 174 15.10 17.91 -10.02
N LEU A 175 14.04 17.06 -10.05
CA LEU A 175 14.13 15.65 -10.39
C LEU A 175 14.11 15.35 -11.89
N LYS A 176 13.86 16.35 -12.74
CA LYS A 176 13.80 16.23 -14.22
C LYS A 176 12.81 15.16 -14.70
N ALA A 177 11.73 14.96 -13.96
CA ALA A 177 10.67 14.05 -14.35
C ALA A 177 9.91 14.59 -15.59
N ASN A 178 9.41 13.69 -16.43
CA ASN A 178 8.46 14.05 -17.46
C ASN A 178 7.10 14.33 -16.79
N LEU A 179 6.85 15.61 -16.49
CA LEU A 179 5.67 16.07 -15.76
C LEU A 179 4.74 16.88 -16.68
N VAL A 180 3.53 16.35 -16.87
CA VAL A 180 2.39 17.06 -17.45
C VAL A 180 1.65 17.78 -16.31
N TYR A 181 1.60 19.11 -16.37
CA TYR A 181 0.83 19.92 -15.42
C TYR A 181 -0.45 20.39 -16.10
N VAL A 182 -1.57 20.13 -15.44
CA VAL A 182 -2.91 20.50 -15.92
C VAL A 182 -3.56 21.43 -14.92
N ASP A 183 -3.80 22.69 -15.31
CA ASP A 183 -4.67 23.57 -14.51
C ASP A 183 -6.13 23.36 -14.94
N ALA A 184 -6.87 22.67 -14.09
CA ALA A 184 -8.29 22.40 -14.23
C ALA A 184 -9.13 23.12 -13.15
N SER A 185 -8.55 24.11 -12.46
CA SER A 185 -9.17 24.77 -11.29
C SER A 185 -10.55 25.33 -11.61
N GLU A 186 -10.72 26.06 -12.69
CA GLU A 186 -12.02 26.60 -13.09
C GLU A 186 -13.05 25.51 -13.37
N ARG A 187 -12.63 24.42 -14.02
CA ARG A 187 -13.46 23.27 -14.35
C ARG A 187 -14.02 22.58 -13.11
N PHE A 188 -13.20 22.39 -12.07
CA PHE A 188 -13.62 21.79 -10.80
C PHE A 188 -14.50 22.76 -10.00
N LEU A 189 -14.07 24.01 -9.83
CA LEU A 189 -14.78 24.99 -9.02
C LEU A 189 -16.17 25.30 -9.59
N SER A 190 -16.33 25.39 -10.91
CA SER A 190 -17.62 25.60 -11.55
C SER A 190 -18.62 24.46 -11.25
N LYS A 191 -18.16 23.21 -11.22
CA LYS A 191 -18.99 22.04 -10.87
C LYS A 191 -19.35 21.94 -9.40
N LEU A 192 -18.57 22.56 -8.54
CA LEU A 192 -18.79 22.58 -7.09
C LEU A 192 -19.64 23.77 -6.65
N ALA A 193 -19.93 24.72 -7.53
CA ALA A 193 -20.73 25.88 -7.23
C ALA A 193 -22.14 25.47 -6.74
N GLY A 194 -22.55 25.96 -5.57
CA GLY A 194 -23.84 25.66 -4.96
C GLY A 194 -23.96 24.27 -4.32
N VAL A 195 -22.95 23.42 -4.38
CA VAL A 195 -22.95 22.10 -3.73
C VAL A 195 -22.51 22.25 -2.28
N ALA A 196 -23.41 21.99 -1.32
CA ALA A 196 -23.13 22.07 0.11
C ALA A 196 -22.71 20.72 0.70
N ASP A 197 -23.35 19.62 0.26
CA ASP A 197 -23.13 18.29 0.81
C ASP A 197 -21.68 17.79 0.58
N PRO A 198 -20.96 17.38 1.64
CA PRO A 198 -19.57 16.91 1.52
C PRO A 198 -19.40 15.66 0.67
N GLU A 199 -20.36 14.73 0.72
CA GLU A 199 -20.26 13.48 -0.06
C GLU A 199 -20.51 13.75 -1.55
N ALA A 200 -21.46 14.64 -1.88
CA ALA A 200 -21.68 15.10 -3.25
C ALA A 200 -20.41 15.79 -3.80
N LYS A 201 -19.76 16.65 -3.01
CA LYS A 201 -18.49 17.27 -3.40
C LYS A 201 -17.42 16.23 -3.71
N ARG A 202 -17.26 15.24 -2.85
CA ARG A 202 -16.26 14.16 -3.03
C ARG A 202 -16.50 13.39 -4.33
N LYS A 203 -17.75 13.03 -4.62
CA LYS A 203 -18.14 12.34 -5.86
C LYS A 203 -17.87 13.17 -7.10
N ILE A 204 -18.19 14.46 -7.07
CA ILE A 204 -17.92 15.38 -8.19
C ILE A 204 -16.44 15.51 -8.44
N ILE A 205 -15.64 15.75 -7.39
CA ILE A 205 -14.18 15.86 -7.49
C ILE A 205 -13.57 14.58 -8.06
N GLY A 206 -13.95 13.42 -7.52
CA GLY A 206 -13.43 12.14 -7.99
C GLY A 206 -13.77 11.86 -9.46
N ALA A 207 -15.04 12.03 -9.84
CA ALA A 207 -15.47 11.83 -11.22
C ALA A 207 -14.78 12.78 -12.21
N GLU A 208 -14.58 14.03 -11.81
CA GLU A 208 -13.94 15.01 -12.68
C GLU A 208 -12.43 14.77 -12.79
N PHE A 209 -11.79 14.36 -11.70
CA PHE A 209 -10.38 13.99 -11.72
C PHE A 209 -10.13 12.84 -12.71
N ILE A 210 -10.97 11.80 -12.69
CA ILE A 210 -10.86 10.67 -13.62
C ILE A 210 -10.96 11.15 -15.07
N ARG A 211 -11.92 12.05 -15.39
CA ARG A 211 -12.08 12.58 -16.75
C ARG A 211 -10.86 13.38 -17.21
N VAL A 212 -10.34 14.26 -16.37
CA VAL A 212 -9.14 15.05 -16.71
C VAL A 212 -7.94 14.12 -16.91
N PHE A 213 -7.79 13.13 -16.03
CA PHE A 213 -6.70 12.17 -16.11
C PHE A 213 -6.81 11.28 -17.37
N GLU A 214 -8.01 10.83 -17.72
CA GLU A 214 -8.30 10.11 -18.96
C GLU A 214 -7.96 10.93 -20.21
N GLU A 215 -8.38 12.21 -20.25
CA GLU A 215 -8.08 13.12 -21.34
C GLU A 215 -6.55 13.26 -21.56
N GLU A 216 -5.77 13.34 -20.49
CA GLU A 216 -4.32 13.41 -20.58
C GLU A 216 -3.70 12.05 -20.95
N ALA A 217 -4.20 10.95 -20.40
CA ALA A 217 -3.74 9.61 -20.73
C ALA A 217 -3.91 9.29 -22.22
N ARG A 218 -5.01 9.71 -22.84
CA ARG A 218 -5.30 9.51 -24.28
C ARG A 218 -4.36 10.30 -25.21
N LYS A 219 -3.69 11.34 -24.72
CA LYS A 219 -2.69 12.11 -25.50
C LYS A 219 -1.32 11.43 -25.51
N LEU A 220 -1.13 10.38 -24.68
CA LEU A 220 0.15 9.72 -24.48
C LEU A 220 0.16 8.35 -25.16
N ASP A 221 1.15 8.12 -26.02
CA ASP A 221 1.29 6.84 -26.72
C ASP A 221 2.15 5.84 -25.94
N GLY A 222 1.77 4.56 -26.02
CA GLY A 222 2.57 3.45 -25.52
C GLY A 222 2.58 3.29 -23.99
N ILE A 223 1.60 3.84 -23.30
CA ILE A 223 1.42 3.59 -21.87
C ILE A 223 0.78 2.22 -21.66
N GLU A 224 1.46 1.35 -20.91
CA GLU A 224 0.94 0.02 -20.54
C GLU A 224 0.71 -0.12 -19.04
N PHE A 225 1.35 0.73 -18.22
CA PHE A 225 1.30 0.63 -16.79
C PHE A 225 0.80 1.91 -16.13
N LEU A 226 0.09 1.75 -15.00
CA LEU A 226 -0.31 2.81 -14.10
C LEU A 226 0.39 2.63 -12.75
N GLY A 227 1.16 3.64 -12.35
CA GLY A 227 1.75 3.70 -11.02
C GLY A 227 0.70 4.07 -9.97
N GLN A 228 0.71 3.38 -8.83
CA GLN A 228 -0.25 3.60 -7.76
C GLN A 228 0.40 3.58 -6.39
N GLY A 229 -0.02 4.48 -5.50
CA GLY A 229 0.50 4.64 -4.14
C GLY A 229 -0.25 3.81 -3.10
N THR A 230 -0.67 2.58 -3.44
CA THR A 230 -1.24 1.64 -2.48
C THR A 230 -0.22 1.30 -1.41
N ILE A 231 -0.59 1.38 -0.14
CA ILE A 231 0.24 1.02 1.01
C ILE A 231 -0.32 -0.21 1.73
N TYR A 232 0.46 -0.81 2.62
CA TYR A 232 0.10 -2.06 3.27
C TYR A 232 -1.24 -2.02 4.05
N PRO A 233 -1.60 -0.95 4.79
CA PRO A 233 -2.92 -0.83 5.40
C PRO A 233 -4.07 -0.97 4.40
N ASP A 234 -3.96 -0.38 3.20
CA ASP A 234 -4.99 -0.48 2.16
C ASP A 234 -5.19 -1.93 1.71
N VAL A 235 -4.09 -2.70 1.64
CA VAL A 235 -4.12 -4.13 1.29
C VAL A 235 -4.81 -4.95 2.37
N VAL A 236 -4.48 -4.72 3.64
CA VAL A 236 -5.08 -5.45 4.78
C VAL A 236 -6.58 -5.15 4.89
N GLU A 237 -6.97 -3.88 4.79
CA GLU A 237 -8.37 -3.47 4.87
C GLU A 237 -9.21 -3.99 3.69
N SER A 238 -8.62 -4.09 2.49
CA SER A 238 -9.31 -4.61 1.30
C SER A 238 -9.35 -6.15 1.23
N GLY A 239 -8.53 -6.84 2.01
CA GLY A 239 -8.39 -8.30 2.00
C GLY A 239 -9.51 -9.07 2.71
N THR A 240 -10.41 -8.40 3.43
CA THR A 240 -11.56 -9.05 4.05
C THR A 240 -12.66 -9.29 3.01
N LYS A 241 -13.29 -10.47 3.05
CA LYS A 241 -14.38 -10.87 2.10
C LYS A 241 -15.55 -9.86 2.08
N THR A 242 -15.67 -9.03 3.11
CA THR A 242 -16.65 -7.94 3.26
C THR A 242 -16.18 -6.60 2.69
N ALA A 243 -14.90 -6.40 2.43
CA ALA A 243 -14.29 -5.12 2.06
C ALA A 243 -14.22 -4.87 0.53
N LYS A 244 -15.10 -5.47 -0.28
CA LYS A 244 -15.20 -5.15 -1.72
C LYS A 244 -15.46 -3.66 -2.02
N SER A 245 -15.81 -2.87 -1.01
CA SER A 245 -16.22 -1.46 -1.14
C SER A 245 -15.11 -0.43 -0.94
N VAL A 246 -13.97 -0.77 -0.30
CA VAL A 246 -12.95 0.24 0.06
C VAL A 246 -11.99 0.56 -1.10
N LYS A 247 -11.89 -0.31 -2.09
CA LYS A 247 -11.02 -0.12 -3.27
C LYS A 247 -11.38 1.05 -4.21
N SER A 248 -12.56 1.66 -4.06
CA SER A 248 -13.04 2.67 -5.02
C SER A 248 -12.46 4.08 -4.81
N HIS A 249 -11.82 4.38 -3.68
CA HIS A 249 -11.43 5.76 -3.34
C HIS A 249 -9.96 6.10 -3.61
N HIS A 250 -9.09 5.12 -3.78
CA HIS A 250 -7.67 5.32 -4.08
C HIS A 250 -7.27 4.84 -5.48
N ASN A 251 -8.16 4.19 -6.19
CA ASN A 251 -7.91 3.69 -7.53
C ASN A 251 -8.48 4.67 -8.56
N VAL A 252 -7.69 4.93 -9.58
CA VAL A 252 -8.16 5.38 -10.90
C VAL A 252 -9.01 4.26 -11.53
N GLY A 253 -9.73 3.49 -10.71
CA GLY A 253 -10.60 2.35 -11.08
C GLY A 253 -11.91 2.75 -11.75
N GLY A 254 -12.05 4.03 -12.13
CA GLY A 254 -13.13 4.53 -12.98
C GLY A 254 -12.68 4.83 -14.40
N LEU A 255 -11.46 4.43 -14.79
CA LEU A 255 -11.02 4.55 -16.18
C LEU A 255 -11.84 3.62 -17.08
N PRO A 256 -12.18 4.04 -18.32
CA PRO A 256 -12.89 3.25 -19.30
C PRO A 256 -12.18 1.93 -19.62
N GLU A 257 -12.94 0.93 -20.07
CA GLU A 257 -12.41 -0.41 -20.40
C GLU A 257 -11.32 -0.41 -21.47
N ASP A 258 -11.29 0.59 -22.32
CA ASP A 258 -10.26 0.78 -23.36
C ASP A 258 -8.95 1.38 -22.83
N LEU A 259 -8.92 1.88 -21.59
CA LEU A 259 -7.74 2.36 -20.88
C LEU A 259 -7.36 1.41 -19.73
N GLN A 260 -7.24 0.13 -20.03
CA GLN A 260 -6.84 -0.89 -19.05
C GLN A 260 -5.32 -0.93 -18.91
N PHE A 261 -4.82 -0.38 -17.81
CA PHE A 261 -3.40 -0.44 -17.46
C PHE A 261 -3.10 -1.57 -16.48
N LYS A 262 -1.92 -2.16 -16.60
CA LYS A 262 -1.35 -3.00 -15.55
C LYS A 262 -0.87 -2.11 -14.40
N LEU A 263 -1.04 -2.54 -13.16
CA LEU A 263 -0.65 -1.74 -12.01
C LEU A 263 0.82 -1.96 -11.64
N VAL A 264 1.48 -0.86 -11.25
CA VAL A 264 2.78 -0.87 -10.56
C VAL A 264 2.57 -0.21 -9.20
N GLU A 265 2.68 -1.00 -8.14
CA GLU A 265 2.36 -0.60 -6.77
C GLU A 265 3.59 -0.77 -5.84
N PRO A 266 4.59 0.12 -5.94
CA PRO A 266 5.87 -0.08 -5.25
C PRO A 266 5.78 -0.06 -3.73
N LEU A 267 4.74 0.53 -3.15
CA LEU A 267 4.62 0.75 -1.71
C LEU A 267 3.69 -0.25 -1.00
N TYR A 268 3.13 -1.22 -1.73
CA TYR A 268 2.08 -2.11 -1.19
C TYR A 268 2.52 -2.93 0.04
N GLN A 269 3.82 -3.07 0.27
CA GLN A 269 4.39 -3.74 1.44
C GLN A 269 4.66 -2.82 2.62
N LEU A 270 4.60 -1.50 2.46
CA LEU A 270 4.99 -0.53 3.48
C LEU A 270 3.84 -0.06 4.35
N PHE A 271 4.09 0.06 5.64
CA PHE A 271 3.25 0.88 6.51
C PHE A 271 3.51 2.38 6.25
N LYS A 272 2.57 3.23 6.69
CA LYS A 272 2.64 4.68 6.45
C LYS A 272 3.86 5.37 7.03
N ASP A 273 4.35 4.90 8.16
CA ASP A 273 5.57 5.37 8.80
C ASP A 273 6.85 4.95 8.04
N GLU A 274 6.83 3.79 7.39
CA GLU A 274 7.94 3.34 6.53
C GLU A 274 8.01 4.11 5.20
N VAL A 275 6.88 4.69 4.74
CA VAL A 275 6.84 5.54 3.54
C VAL A 275 7.39 6.94 3.81
N ARG A 276 7.33 7.44 5.06
CA ARG A 276 7.81 8.77 5.47
C ARG A 276 9.29 8.79 5.80
#